data_2b5182e12b97f3a88342a224ffb6f7d7
#
_entry.id   2b5182e12b97f3a88342a224ffb6f7d7
#
_cell.length_a   1.000
_cell.length_b   1.000
_cell.length_c   1.000
_cell.angle_alpha   90.00
_cell.angle_beta   90.00
_cell.angle_gamma   90.00
#
_symmetry.space_group_name_H-M   'P 1'
#
loop_
_entity.id
_entity.type
_entity.pdbx_description
1 polymer ?
#
loop_
_entity_poly.entity_id
_entity_poly.type
_entity_poly.pdbx_seq_one_letter_code
_entity_poly.pdbx_strand_id
1 'polypeptide(L)'
;MKNNVIGNFAFALVLAVSHAADGEKVTFVDHVLPVLESACLNCHNPDEAKGGLDLTTYSATMTGGSGGAVVKSGNPDGSRIVTLTAHTEEPVMPPNKPKIADAQIAILKKWVEGGLLETKDSKAKKSTGPMLAATVEVGAGRPKDPAMPEHVLLQPEVVTARGNAITSIAASPWAPLVAIAGQKQVLLYESEHLDLVGILAFPEGFPEDISFSANGSLLVAGGGRGGKYGKAVAWDVKTGERVIEVGKEFDTALAADISPDHGRVALGGPGRNLKIYDTRTGEQLHSIKKHPDWLLELEYSPDGVLLASGGRTGDLYVWEA
;
A
#
# COMPACT_ATOMS: atom_id res chain seq x y z
N MET A 1 4.11 -59.22 -60.51
CA MET A 1 3.05 -59.08 -59.58
C MET A 1 3.61 -58.76 -58.20
N LYS A 2 3.62 -57.54 -57.78
CA LYS A 2 4.08 -57.09 -56.45
C LYS A 2 2.99 -56.16 -55.89
N ASN A 3 2.32 -56.63 -54.86
CA ASN A 3 1.32 -55.86 -54.15
C ASN A 3 1.99 -54.96 -53.12
N ASN A 4 1.81 -53.66 -53.25
CA ASN A 4 2.17 -52.68 -52.24
C ASN A 4 0.94 -52.41 -51.33
N VAL A 5 1.08 -52.74 -50.06
CA VAL A 5 0.11 -52.37 -49.02
C VAL A 5 0.61 -51.05 -48.41
N ILE A 6 -0.19 -50.00 -48.58
CA ILE A 6 0.03 -48.69 -47.96
C ILE A 6 -0.68 -48.70 -46.62
N GLY A 7 0.09 -48.72 -45.53
CA GLY A 7 -0.46 -48.58 -44.19
C GLY A 7 -0.67 -47.11 -43.84
N ASN A 8 -1.92 -46.73 -43.59
CA ASN A 8 -2.28 -45.43 -43.03
C ASN A 8 -1.97 -45.39 -41.53
N PHE A 9 -0.95 -44.60 -41.14
CA PHE A 9 -0.74 -44.24 -39.76
C PHE A 9 -1.53 -42.96 -39.47
N ALA A 10 -2.62 -43.09 -38.74
CA ALA A 10 -3.33 -41.95 -38.16
C ALA A 10 -2.57 -41.44 -36.93
N PHE A 11 -1.95 -40.28 -37.05
CA PHE A 11 -1.35 -39.59 -35.93
C PHE A 11 -2.43 -38.89 -35.14
N ALA A 12 -2.84 -39.44 -33.97
CA ALA A 12 -3.73 -38.79 -33.04
C ALA A 12 -2.94 -37.68 -32.31
N LEU A 13 -3.23 -36.44 -32.68
CA LEU A 13 -2.72 -35.26 -32.00
C LEU A 13 -3.48 -35.09 -30.65
N VAL A 14 -2.89 -35.54 -29.57
CA VAL A 14 -3.40 -35.25 -28.20
C VAL A 14 -3.09 -33.82 -27.88
N LEU A 15 -4.06 -32.93 -28.00
CA LEU A 15 -4.02 -31.58 -27.46
C LEU A 15 -4.06 -31.69 -25.92
N ALA A 16 -2.92 -31.59 -25.28
CA ALA A 16 -2.85 -31.37 -23.85
C ALA A 16 -3.35 -29.95 -23.57
N VAL A 17 -4.61 -29.84 -23.16
CA VAL A 17 -5.16 -28.61 -22.57
C VAL A 17 -4.47 -28.46 -21.20
N SER A 18 -3.45 -27.64 -21.13
CA SER A 18 -2.91 -27.19 -19.85
C SER A 18 -3.98 -26.35 -19.16
N HIS A 19 -4.71 -26.96 -18.24
CA HIS A 19 -5.45 -26.21 -17.25
C HIS A 19 -4.41 -25.48 -16.40
N ALA A 20 -4.30 -24.18 -16.58
CA ALA A 20 -3.68 -23.33 -15.57
C ALA A 20 -4.48 -23.60 -14.29
N ALA A 21 -3.82 -24.14 -13.28
CA ALA A 21 -4.40 -24.33 -11.96
C ALA A 21 -4.71 -22.92 -11.42
N ASP A 22 -5.97 -22.50 -11.54
CA ASP A 22 -6.52 -21.37 -10.81
C ASP A 22 -6.34 -21.74 -9.33
N GLY A 23 -5.43 -21.05 -8.64
CA GLY A 23 -5.05 -21.38 -7.26
C GLY A 23 -6.32 -21.40 -6.42
N GLU A 24 -6.58 -22.50 -5.72
CA GLU A 24 -7.78 -22.71 -4.92
C GLU A 24 -7.98 -21.50 -3.98
N LYS A 25 -9.12 -20.80 -4.15
CA LYS A 25 -9.46 -19.62 -3.36
C LYS A 25 -9.68 -20.02 -1.90
N VAL A 26 -8.91 -19.47 -1.00
CA VAL A 26 -9.11 -19.69 0.43
C VAL A 26 -10.29 -18.84 0.90
N THR A 27 -11.31 -19.49 1.49
CA THR A 27 -12.54 -18.85 1.97
C THR A 27 -12.68 -18.98 3.47
N PHE A 28 -13.50 -18.12 4.08
CA PHE A 28 -13.79 -18.20 5.50
C PHE A 28 -14.50 -19.52 5.84
N VAL A 29 -15.59 -19.81 5.14
CA VAL A 29 -16.44 -20.96 5.45
C VAL A 29 -15.72 -22.30 5.26
N ASP A 30 -15.02 -22.46 4.14
CA ASP A 30 -14.43 -23.77 3.80
C ASP A 30 -13.07 -24.02 4.48
N HIS A 31 -12.32 -22.93 4.81
CA HIS A 31 -10.91 -23.07 5.20
C HIS A 31 -10.59 -22.43 6.55
N VAL A 32 -11.07 -21.21 6.81
CA VAL A 32 -10.72 -20.45 8.02
C VAL A 32 -11.55 -20.90 9.21
N LEU A 33 -12.86 -21.06 9.04
CA LEU A 33 -13.74 -21.47 10.15
C LEU A 33 -13.31 -22.78 10.79
N PRO A 34 -12.92 -23.85 10.06
CA PRO A 34 -12.38 -25.06 10.69
C PRO A 34 -11.11 -24.83 11.54
N VAL A 35 -10.25 -23.90 11.13
CA VAL A 35 -9.07 -23.51 11.94
C VAL A 35 -9.52 -22.83 13.23
N LEU A 36 -10.46 -21.89 13.14
CA LEU A 36 -10.99 -21.16 14.29
C LEU A 36 -11.72 -22.09 15.27
N GLU A 37 -12.53 -23.01 14.77
CA GLU A 37 -13.22 -24.02 15.57
C GLU A 37 -12.25 -24.87 16.39
N SER A 38 -11.16 -25.28 15.78
CA SER A 38 -10.18 -26.16 16.43
C SER A 38 -9.35 -25.47 17.51
N ALA A 39 -9.13 -24.14 17.43
CA ALA A 39 -8.14 -23.46 18.25
C ALA A 39 -8.66 -22.23 19.00
N CYS A 40 -9.72 -21.55 18.53
CA CYS A 40 -10.09 -20.21 18.97
C CYS A 40 -11.46 -20.12 19.64
N LEU A 41 -12.46 -20.88 19.16
CA LEU A 41 -13.86 -20.70 19.54
C LEU A 41 -14.18 -21.07 21.00
N ASN A 42 -13.32 -21.78 21.70
CA ASN A 42 -13.51 -22.02 23.15
C ASN A 42 -13.48 -20.72 23.98
N CYS A 43 -12.86 -19.65 23.46
CA CYS A 43 -12.72 -18.37 24.14
C CYS A 43 -13.32 -17.19 23.37
N HIS A 44 -13.43 -17.31 22.03
CA HIS A 44 -13.91 -16.26 21.13
C HIS A 44 -15.22 -16.67 20.45
N ASN A 45 -16.24 -16.86 21.27
CA ASN A 45 -17.62 -17.18 20.89
C ASN A 45 -18.58 -16.17 21.57
N PRO A 46 -19.87 -16.14 21.20
CA PRO A 46 -20.82 -15.17 21.76
C PRO A 46 -20.96 -15.17 23.27
N ASP A 47 -20.77 -16.33 23.93
CA ASP A 47 -21.01 -16.48 25.36
C ASP A 47 -19.79 -16.01 26.19
N GLU A 48 -18.57 -16.34 25.75
CA GLU A 48 -17.31 -15.99 26.45
C GLU A 48 -16.75 -14.65 25.96
N ALA A 49 -16.79 -14.40 24.69
CA ALA A 49 -16.34 -13.19 23.97
C ALA A 49 -15.11 -12.51 24.56
N LYS A 50 -14.05 -13.30 24.88
CA LYS A 50 -12.84 -12.75 25.49
C LYS A 50 -12.23 -11.67 24.62
N GLY A 51 -11.96 -10.49 25.21
CA GLY A 51 -11.56 -9.30 24.47
C GLY A 51 -12.67 -8.71 23.60
N GLY A 52 -13.93 -9.03 23.86
CA GLY A 52 -15.08 -8.59 23.05
C GLY A 52 -15.08 -9.19 21.62
N LEU A 53 -14.32 -10.27 21.39
CA LEU A 53 -14.11 -10.84 20.08
C LEU A 53 -14.91 -12.14 19.92
N ASP A 54 -15.77 -12.17 18.89
CA ASP A 54 -16.48 -13.36 18.43
C ASP A 54 -15.93 -13.77 17.05
N LEU A 55 -15.50 -15.01 16.91
CA LEU A 55 -14.93 -15.59 15.69
C LEU A 55 -15.83 -16.68 15.07
N THR A 56 -17.05 -16.86 15.57
CA THR A 56 -17.94 -17.92 15.12
C THR A 56 -18.54 -17.68 13.73
N THR A 57 -18.60 -16.43 13.30
CA THR A 57 -19.13 -16.05 12.01
C THR A 57 -18.20 -15.12 11.26
N TYR A 58 -18.31 -15.10 9.93
CA TYR A 58 -17.58 -14.15 9.09
C TYR A 58 -17.85 -12.69 9.51
N SER A 59 -19.12 -12.34 9.69
CA SER A 59 -19.51 -10.97 10.04
C SER A 59 -18.96 -10.53 11.39
N ALA A 60 -19.00 -11.41 12.41
CA ALA A 60 -18.44 -11.12 13.73
C ALA A 60 -16.91 -10.99 13.69
N THR A 61 -16.23 -11.88 12.95
CA THR A 61 -14.78 -11.79 12.72
C THR A 61 -14.39 -10.46 12.06
N MET A 62 -15.17 -9.99 11.08
CA MET A 62 -14.92 -8.72 10.40
C MET A 62 -15.20 -7.49 11.28
N THR A 63 -16.08 -7.61 12.28
CA THR A 63 -16.37 -6.56 13.26
C THR A 63 -15.17 -6.36 14.20
N GLY A 64 -14.47 -7.44 14.53
CA GLY A 64 -13.37 -7.43 15.49
C GLY A 64 -13.82 -7.39 16.94
N GLY A 65 -12.92 -7.10 17.86
CA GLY A 65 -13.18 -7.04 19.30
C GLY A 65 -12.94 -5.67 19.91
N SER A 66 -12.81 -5.61 21.25
CA SER A 66 -12.57 -4.36 21.99
C SER A 66 -11.27 -3.65 21.58
N GLY A 67 -10.29 -4.40 21.03
CA GLY A 67 -9.05 -3.85 20.46
C GLY A 67 -9.15 -3.47 18.99
N GLY A 68 -10.35 -3.44 18.39
CA GLY A 68 -10.59 -3.11 16.98
C GLY A 68 -10.56 -4.31 16.05
N ALA A 69 -10.35 -4.04 14.75
CA ALA A 69 -10.32 -5.06 13.72
C ALA A 69 -9.16 -6.05 13.91
N VAL A 70 -9.45 -7.34 13.75
CA VAL A 70 -8.44 -8.42 13.87
C VAL A 70 -7.91 -8.89 12.52
N VAL A 71 -8.51 -8.44 11.42
CA VAL A 71 -8.11 -8.73 10.05
C VAL A 71 -8.05 -7.45 9.24
N LYS A 72 -7.04 -7.36 8.36
CA LYS A 72 -6.86 -6.27 7.38
C LYS A 72 -6.70 -6.92 6.01
N SER A 73 -7.63 -6.66 5.10
CA SER A 73 -7.62 -7.27 3.76
C SER A 73 -6.31 -6.98 3.02
N GLY A 74 -5.70 -8.02 2.47
CA GLY A 74 -4.43 -7.92 1.74
C GLY A 74 -3.18 -7.73 2.60
N ASN A 75 -3.32 -7.66 3.93
CA ASN A 75 -2.19 -7.42 4.83
C ASN A 75 -2.14 -8.45 5.98
N PRO A 76 -1.52 -9.61 5.77
CA PRO A 76 -1.39 -10.65 6.80
C PRO A 76 -0.58 -10.20 8.02
N ASP A 77 0.52 -9.47 7.79
CA ASP A 77 1.42 -9.04 8.87
C ASP A 77 0.81 -7.92 9.73
N GLY A 78 -0.15 -7.16 9.19
CA GLY A 78 -0.95 -6.21 9.94
C GLY A 78 -2.27 -6.79 10.48
N SER A 79 -2.52 -8.09 10.31
CA SER A 79 -3.72 -8.78 10.78
C SER A 79 -3.45 -9.53 12.07
N ARG A 80 -4.01 -9.04 13.20
CA ARG A 80 -3.78 -9.60 14.53
C ARG A 80 -4.18 -11.06 14.66
N ILE A 81 -5.14 -11.52 13.88
CA ILE A 81 -5.48 -12.96 13.83
C ILE A 81 -4.29 -13.80 13.35
N VAL A 82 -3.42 -13.25 12.50
CA VAL A 82 -2.21 -13.90 11.99
C VAL A 82 -1.05 -13.72 12.97
N THR A 83 -0.75 -12.47 13.36
CA THR A 83 0.43 -12.16 14.18
C THR A 83 0.37 -12.78 15.57
N LEU A 84 -0.82 -12.75 16.22
CA LEU A 84 -1.00 -13.34 17.54
C LEU A 84 -0.96 -14.87 17.50
N THR A 85 -1.51 -15.51 16.47
CA THR A 85 -1.47 -16.98 16.33
C THR A 85 -0.12 -17.51 15.87
N ALA A 86 0.68 -16.66 15.17
CA ALA A 86 2.06 -16.96 14.82
C ALA A 86 3.05 -16.71 15.98
N HIS A 87 2.59 -16.11 17.08
CA HIS A 87 3.40 -15.70 18.24
C HIS A 87 4.49 -14.67 17.87
N THR A 88 4.20 -13.79 16.90
CA THR A 88 5.08 -12.69 16.50
C THR A 88 4.71 -11.37 17.19
N GLU A 89 3.57 -11.32 17.88
CA GLU A 89 3.04 -10.17 18.61
C GLU A 89 2.38 -10.63 19.93
N GLU A 90 2.41 -9.80 20.97
CA GLU A 90 1.71 -10.03 22.22
C GLU A 90 0.31 -9.40 22.25
N PRO A 91 -0.66 -10.01 22.94
CA PRO A 91 -0.61 -11.28 23.65
C PRO A 91 -0.68 -12.48 22.70
N VAL A 92 0.17 -13.48 22.90
CA VAL A 92 0.16 -14.69 22.05
C VAL A 92 -1.15 -15.47 22.15
N MET A 93 -1.59 -16.04 21.02
CA MET A 93 -2.82 -16.85 20.95
C MET A 93 -2.54 -18.23 20.33
N PRO A 94 -3.07 -19.30 20.92
CA PRO A 94 -3.83 -19.39 22.19
C PRO A 94 -2.94 -19.10 23.42
N PRO A 95 -3.47 -18.46 24.47
CA PRO A 95 -2.68 -18.13 25.64
C PRO A 95 -2.25 -19.40 26.39
N ASN A 96 -1.01 -19.43 26.89
CA ASN A 96 -0.41 -20.55 27.64
C ASN A 96 -0.40 -21.88 26.85
N LYS A 97 -0.42 -21.85 25.55
CA LYS A 97 -0.32 -23.01 24.65
C LYS A 97 0.72 -22.77 23.56
N PRO A 98 1.26 -23.83 22.93
CA PRO A 98 2.05 -23.67 21.72
C PRO A 98 1.26 -22.95 20.63
N LYS A 99 1.96 -22.31 19.71
CA LYS A 99 1.32 -21.74 18.51
C LYS A 99 0.57 -22.82 17.74
N ILE A 100 -0.46 -22.42 17.00
CA ILE A 100 -1.18 -23.33 16.10
C ILE A 100 -0.24 -23.82 14.98
N ALA A 101 -0.61 -24.91 14.31
CA ALA A 101 0.24 -25.51 13.28
C ALA A 101 0.54 -24.50 12.14
N ASP A 102 1.76 -24.53 11.62
CA ASP A 102 2.19 -23.62 10.56
C ASP A 102 1.29 -23.70 9.31
N ALA A 103 0.72 -24.87 9.01
CA ALA A 103 -0.27 -25.04 7.95
C ALA A 103 -1.56 -24.24 8.21
N GLN A 104 -2.01 -24.16 9.46
CA GLN A 104 -3.18 -23.37 9.86
C GLN A 104 -2.88 -21.87 9.76
N ILE A 105 -1.69 -21.44 10.19
CA ILE A 105 -1.24 -20.05 10.00
C ILE A 105 -1.17 -19.70 8.52
N ALA A 106 -0.68 -20.60 7.68
CA ALA A 106 -0.64 -20.38 6.22
C ALA A 106 -2.04 -20.22 5.61
N ILE A 107 -3.05 -20.93 6.11
CA ILE A 107 -4.45 -20.74 5.68
C ILE A 107 -4.93 -19.32 6.05
N LEU A 108 -4.71 -18.87 7.29
CA LEU A 108 -5.08 -17.53 7.72
C LEU A 108 -4.39 -16.46 6.89
N LYS A 109 -3.08 -16.61 6.62
CA LYS A 109 -2.33 -15.69 5.74
C LYS A 109 -2.91 -15.62 4.34
N LYS A 110 -3.10 -16.77 3.69
CA LYS A 110 -3.66 -16.84 2.33
C LYS A 110 -5.08 -16.26 2.24
N TRP A 111 -5.91 -16.46 3.28
CA TRP A 111 -7.24 -15.88 3.33
C TRP A 111 -7.20 -14.35 3.39
N VAL A 112 -6.32 -13.80 4.22
CA VAL A 112 -6.12 -12.35 4.34
C VAL A 112 -5.57 -11.78 3.03
N GLU A 113 -4.54 -12.39 2.45
CA GLU A 113 -3.94 -12.02 1.15
C GLU A 113 -4.97 -12.08 0.01
N GLY A 114 -5.82 -13.10 0.01
CA GLY A 114 -6.87 -13.31 -0.99
C GLY A 114 -8.08 -12.37 -0.88
N GLY A 115 -8.04 -11.38 0.03
CA GLY A 115 -9.09 -10.36 0.16
C GLY A 115 -10.26 -10.78 1.04
N LEU A 116 -10.04 -11.66 2.02
CA LEU A 116 -11.02 -12.01 3.07
C LEU A 116 -12.32 -12.57 2.47
N LEU A 117 -12.24 -13.53 1.58
CA LEU A 117 -13.43 -14.13 0.97
C LEU A 117 -14.26 -14.90 2.01
N GLU A 118 -15.57 -14.66 2.05
CA GLU A 118 -16.49 -15.44 2.89
C GLU A 118 -16.74 -16.82 2.27
N THR A 119 -17.11 -16.84 0.99
CA THR A 119 -17.39 -18.02 0.17
C THR A 119 -16.67 -17.93 -1.18
N LYS A 120 -16.71 -18.96 -1.99
CA LYS A 120 -16.12 -19.00 -3.35
C LYS A 120 -16.71 -17.96 -4.30
N ASP A 121 -17.95 -17.58 -4.09
CA ASP A 121 -18.68 -16.59 -4.90
C ASP A 121 -18.50 -15.16 -4.39
N SER A 122 -17.85 -14.99 -3.23
CA SER A 122 -17.59 -13.68 -2.66
C SER A 122 -16.59 -12.89 -3.52
N LYS A 123 -16.79 -11.58 -3.61
CA LYS A 123 -15.81 -10.67 -4.18
C LYS A 123 -14.74 -10.34 -3.13
N ALA A 124 -13.48 -10.42 -3.53
CA ALA A 124 -12.37 -10.01 -2.67
C ALA A 124 -12.59 -8.56 -2.20
N LYS A 125 -12.46 -8.32 -0.90
CA LYS A 125 -12.41 -6.96 -0.37
C LYS A 125 -11.09 -6.34 -0.85
N LYS A 126 -11.16 -5.17 -1.46
CA LYS A 126 -9.94 -4.43 -1.82
C LYS A 126 -9.11 -4.24 -0.56
N SER A 127 -7.81 -4.44 -0.70
CA SER A 127 -6.85 -4.08 0.35
C SER A 127 -7.10 -2.61 0.71
N THR A 128 -7.25 -2.33 1.99
CA THR A 128 -7.36 -0.95 2.51
C THR A 128 -6.00 -0.40 2.92
N GLY A 129 -4.95 -1.18 2.69
CA GLY A 129 -3.58 -0.81 3.00
C GLY A 129 -2.73 -0.59 1.75
N PRO A 130 -1.66 0.16 1.87
CA PRO A 130 -0.69 0.37 0.81
C PRO A 130 -0.05 -0.96 0.40
N MET A 131 0.16 -1.12 -0.90
CA MET A 131 0.61 -2.38 -1.52
C MET A 131 2.13 -2.47 -1.69
N LEU A 132 2.92 -1.81 -0.86
CA LEU A 132 4.36 -1.98 -0.87
C LEU A 132 4.75 -3.27 -0.13
N ALA A 133 5.02 -4.31 -0.91
CA ALA A 133 5.37 -5.64 -0.40
C ALA A 133 6.82 -5.76 0.07
N ALA A 134 7.69 -4.80 -0.24
CA ALA A 134 9.12 -4.87 0.08
C ALA A 134 9.69 -3.50 0.47
N THR A 135 10.51 -3.48 1.52
CA THR A 135 11.41 -2.37 1.82
C THR A 135 12.59 -2.39 0.85
N VAL A 136 13.09 -1.21 0.50
CA VAL A 136 14.27 -1.02 -0.36
C VAL A 136 15.50 -0.92 0.51
N GLU A 137 16.63 -1.48 0.06
CA GLU A 137 17.90 -1.28 0.75
C GLU A 137 18.33 0.20 0.66
N VAL A 138 18.52 0.81 1.84
CA VAL A 138 19.00 2.20 1.93
C VAL A 138 20.45 2.27 1.47
N GLY A 139 20.75 3.28 0.62
CA GLY A 139 22.12 3.49 0.15
C GLY A 139 22.57 2.57 -0.99
N ALA A 140 21.67 1.82 -1.62
CA ALA A 140 21.98 0.96 -2.76
C ALA A 140 22.53 1.72 -4.00
N GLY A 141 22.51 3.06 -3.98
CA GLY A 141 23.00 3.91 -5.05
C GLY A 141 22.10 3.90 -6.29
N ARG A 142 22.68 4.19 -7.46
CA ARG A 142 21.92 4.26 -8.72
C ARG A 142 21.37 2.89 -9.12
N PRO A 143 20.06 2.76 -9.34
CA PRO A 143 19.48 1.54 -9.89
C PRO A 143 20.09 1.17 -11.25
N LYS A 144 20.20 -0.13 -11.54
CA LYS A 144 20.68 -0.60 -12.85
C LYS A 144 19.77 -0.10 -13.98
N ASP A 145 18.47 -0.03 -13.70
CA ASP A 145 17.43 0.40 -14.63
C ASP A 145 16.56 1.47 -13.92
N PRO A 146 16.93 2.76 -14.05
CA PRO A 146 16.15 3.84 -13.44
C PRO A 146 14.72 3.88 -13.96
N ALA A 147 13.76 4.07 -13.07
CA ALA A 147 12.35 4.00 -13.40
C ALA A 147 11.93 5.13 -14.37
N MET A 148 11.34 4.72 -15.49
CA MET A 148 10.67 5.58 -16.48
C MET A 148 9.25 5.07 -16.71
N PRO A 149 8.28 5.94 -17.02
CA PRO A 149 6.92 5.54 -17.35
C PRO A 149 6.86 4.59 -18.55
N GLU A 150 6.25 3.42 -18.39
CA GLU A 150 6.14 2.41 -19.46
C GLU A 150 4.70 2.29 -19.99
N HIS A 151 3.70 2.41 -19.11
CA HIS A 151 2.27 2.21 -19.42
C HIS A 151 1.37 3.25 -18.78
N VAL A 152 1.92 4.41 -18.44
CA VAL A 152 1.17 5.48 -17.79
C VAL A 152 0.27 6.19 -18.82
N LEU A 153 -0.94 6.51 -18.41
CA LEU A 153 -1.89 7.23 -19.27
C LEU A 153 -1.37 8.63 -19.61
N LEU A 154 -1.64 9.07 -20.83
CA LEU A 154 -1.33 10.42 -21.30
C LEU A 154 -2.57 11.33 -21.36
N GLN A 155 -3.73 10.82 -20.94
CA GLN A 155 -4.97 11.56 -20.94
C GLN A 155 -5.10 12.36 -19.64
N PRO A 156 -5.19 13.70 -19.71
CA PRO A 156 -5.30 14.54 -18.53
C PRO A 156 -6.66 14.35 -17.83
N GLU A 157 -6.62 14.32 -16.50
CA GLU A 157 -7.82 14.33 -15.65
C GLU A 157 -8.60 15.65 -15.77
N VAL A 158 -7.87 16.74 -15.92
CA VAL A 158 -8.43 18.09 -16.04
C VAL A 158 -7.70 18.88 -17.10
N VAL A 159 -8.47 19.44 -18.02
CA VAL A 159 -7.99 20.46 -18.98
C VAL A 159 -8.70 21.77 -18.66
N THR A 160 -7.94 22.81 -18.35
CA THR A 160 -8.48 24.13 -18.04
C THR A 160 -8.16 25.11 -19.15
N ALA A 161 -9.07 26.08 -19.41
CA ALA A 161 -8.87 27.12 -20.42
C ALA A 161 -7.74 28.11 -20.04
N ARG A 162 -7.33 28.14 -18.79
CA ARG A 162 -6.24 28.97 -18.26
C ARG A 162 -5.24 28.11 -17.55
N GLY A 163 -3.96 28.50 -17.56
CA GLY A 163 -2.93 27.86 -16.77
C GLY A 163 -3.25 27.96 -15.29
N ASN A 164 -2.90 26.93 -14.55
CA ASN A 164 -2.96 26.90 -13.10
C ASN A 164 -1.57 27.16 -12.50
N ALA A 165 -1.52 27.50 -11.22
CA ALA A 165 -0.25 27.56 -10.50
C ALA A 165 0.41 26.17 -10.50
N ILE A 166 1.72 26.15 -10.69
CA ILE A 166 2.55 24.99 -10.41
C ILE A 166 2.96 25.12 -8.96
N THR A 167 2.51 24.20 -8.12
CA THR A 167 2.73 24.23 -6.68
C THR A 167 4.06 23.59 -6.30
N SER A 168 4.46 22.53 -7.01
CA SER A 168 5.71 21.82 -6.77
C SER A 168 6.26 21.19 -8.05
N ILE A 169 7.59 21.03 -8.10
CA ILE A 169 8.33 20.36 -9.17
C ILE A 169 9.36 19.44 -8.54
N ALA A 170 9.49 18.22 -9.03
CA ALA A 170 10.50 17.26 -8.60
C ALA A 170 11.23 16.65 -9.78
N ALA A 171 12.54 16.45 -9.64
CA ALA A 171 13.36 15.72 -10.61
C ALA A 171 13.68 14.32 -10.09
N SER A 172 13.61 13.32 -10.95
CA SER A 172 14.05 11.97 -10.59
C SER A 172 15.54 11.97 -10.28
N PRO A 173 15.99 11.31 -9.20
CA PRO A 173 17.41 11.28 -8.86
C PRO A 173 18.28 10.52 -9.88
N TRP A 174 17.68 9.65 -10.70
CA TRP A 174 18.45 8.74 -11.56
C TRP A 174 18.00 8.68 -13.01
N ALA A 175 16.74 8.99 -13.31
CA ALA A 175 16.18 8.98 -14.64
C ALA A 175 16.06 10.39 -15.21
N PRO A 176 16.07 10.59 -16.54
CA PRO A 176 15.79 11.89 -17.18
C PRO A 176 14.29 12.19 -17.10
N LEU A 177 13.76 12.35 -15.90
CA LEU A 177 12.33 12.51 -15.62
C LEU A 177 12.08 13.65 -14.64
N VAL A 178 11.11 14.50 -14.97
CA VAL A 178 10.63 15.61 -14.13
C VAL A 178 9.14 15.45 -13.92
N ALA A 179 8.70 15.60 -12.67
CA ALA A 179 7.30 15.65 -12.28
C ALA A 179 6.89 17.09 -11.99
N ILE A 180 5.70 17.47 -12.45
CA ILE A 180 5.14 18.81 -12.26
C ILE A 180 3.74 18.67 -11.65
N ALA A 181 3.52 19.30 -10.52
CA ALA A 181 2.22 19.32 -9.86
C ALA A 181 1.22 20.19 -10.67
N GLY A 182 0.07 19.61 -10.96
CA GLY A 182 -1.03 20.27 -11.66
C GLY A 182 -2.35 20.08 -10.94
N GLN A 183 -3.41 20.71 -11.44
CA GLN A 183 -4.74 20.56 -10.83
C GLN A 183 -5.24 19.11 -10.99
N LYS A 184 -5.42 18.41 -9.90
CA LYS A 184 -5.90 17.01 -9.80
C LYS A 184 -5.04 15.98 -10.54
N GLN A 185 -3.81 16.31 -10.83
CA GLN A 185 -2.89 15.43 -11.55
C GLN A 185 -1.45 15.84 -11.34
N VAL A 186 -0.53 14.93 -11.57
CA VAL A 186 0.89 15.19 -11.73
C VAL A 186 1.30 14.82 -13.14
N LEU A 187 2.02 15.71 -13.81
CA LEU A 187 2.51 15.54 -15.17
C LEU A 187 3.95 15.07 -15.13
N LEU A 188 4.27 14.02 -15.87
CA LEU A 188 5.62 13.47 -15.99
C LEU A 188 6.21 13.81 -17.35
N TYR A 189 7.33 14.53 -17.36
CA TYR A 189 8.04 14.92 -18.57
C TYR A 189 9.41 14.27 -18.64
N GLU A 190 9.75 13.75 -19.80
CA GLU A 190 11.13 13.42 -20.11
C GLU A 190 11.94 14.73 -20.24
N SER A 191 13.12 14.81 -19.58
CA SER A 191 13.82 16.09 -19.38
C SER A 191 14.71 16.53 -20.54
N GLU A 192 15.06 15.65 -21.49
CA GLU A 192 15.94 15.98 -22.62
C GLU A 192 15.14 16.65 -23.77
N HIS A 193 13.96 16.12 -24.07
CA HIS A 193 13.11 16.61 -25.18
C HIS A 193 11.85 17.32 -24.68
N LEU A 194 11.57 17.25 -23.37
CA LEU A 194 10.35 17.79 -22.74
C LEU A 194 9.07 17.13 -23.24
N ASP A 195 9.16 15.86 -23.60
CA ASP A 195 8.00 15.07 -23.98
C ASP A 195 7.18 14.66 -22.77
N LEU A 196 5.86 14.79 -22.85
CA LEU A 196 4.94 14.29 -21.83
C LEU A 196 4.90 12.75 -21.90
N VAL A 197 5.38 12.09 -20.86
CA VAL A 197 5.50 10.62 -20.81
C VAL A 197 4.53 9.96 -19.84
N GLY A 198 3.80 10.74 -19.03
CA GLY A 198 2.79 10.19 -18.14
C GLY A 198 1.98 11.24 -17.42
N ILE A 199 0.77 10.84 -16.99
CA ILE A 199 -0.11 11.65 -16.15
C ILE A 199 -0.61 10.78 -15.01
N LEU A 200 -0.36 11.22 -13.77
CA LEU A 200 -0.79 10.55 -12.56
C LEU A 200 -2.00 11.27 -11.97
N ALA A 201 -3.12 10.57 -11.84
CA ALA A 201 -4.35 11.15 -11.35
C ALA A 201 -4.27 11.44 -9.83
N PHE A 202 -4.64 12.66 -9.42
CA PHE A 202 -4.80 13.08 -8.03
C PHE A 202 -6.18 13.71 -7.82
N PRO A 203 -7.26 12.93 -7.87
CA PRO A 203 -8.63 13.44 -7.81
C PRO A 203 -8.96 14.17 -6.50
N GLU A 204 -8.13 14.03 -5.49
CA GLU A 204 -8.22 14.68 -4.19
C GLU A 204 -8.15 16.22 -4.26
N GLY A 205 -7.50 16.78 -5.26
CA GLY A 205 -7.42 18.22 -5.40
C GLY A 205 -6.12 18.71 -6.02
N PHE A 206 -5.40 19.55 -5.30
CA PHE A 206 -4.08 20.00 -5.71
C PHE A 206 -3.02 19.16 -5.01
N PRO A 207 -2.07 18.58 -5.75
CA PRO A 207 -0.79 18.17 -5.17
C PRO A 207 -0.05 19.45 -4.78
N GLU A 208 0.15 19.66 -3.50
CA GLU A 208 0.85 20.86 -2.99
C GLU A 208 2.36 20.66 -2.97
N ASP A 209 2.77 19.42 -2.72
CA ASP A 209 4.15 18.99 -2.66
C ASP A 209 4.32 17.64 -3.37
N ILE A 210 5.43 17.47 -4.11
CA ILE A 210 5.79 16.22 -4.76
C ILE A 210 7.28 15.93 -4.61
N SER A 211 7.61 14.66 -4.37
CA SER A 211 9.00 14.18 -4.27
C SER A 211 9.17 12.80 -4.88
N PHE A 212 10.36 12.51 -5.43
CA PHE A 212 10.73 11.14 -5.80
C PHE A 212 11.37 10.44 -4.62
N SER A 213 11.09 9.16 -4.47
CA SER A 213 11.83 8.31 -3.54
C SER A 213 13.32 8.25 -3.90
N ALA A 214 14.17 7.94 -2.92
CA ALA A 214 15.63 7.95 -3.07
C ALA A 214 16.15 7.09 -4.24
N ASN A 215 15.47 5.99 -4.57
CA ASN A 215 15.80 5.14 -5.72
C ASN A 215 15.06 5.55 -7.02
N GLY A 216 14.19 6.55 -6.97
CA GLY A 216 13.41 7.05 -8.10
C GLY A 216 12.27 6.14 -8.57
N SER A 217 11.97 5.04 -7.88
CA SER A 217 10.90 4.11 -8.30
C SER A 217 9.51 4.59 -7.94
N LEU A 218 9.38 5.44 -6.94
CA LEU A 218 8.11 6.01 -6.50
C LEU A 218 8.12 7.53 -6.65
N LEU A 219 6.94 8.08 -6.95
CA LEU A 219 6.64 9.50 -6.81
C LEU A 219 5.61 9.66 -5.70
N VAL A 220 5.88 10.54 -4.74
CA VAL A 220 4.98 10.86 -3.63
C VAL A 220 4.39 12.25 -3.86
N ALA A 221 3.12 12.43 -3.52
CA ALA A 221 2.50 13.74 -3.45
C ALA A 221 1.74 13.91 -2.14
N GLY A 222 2.00 15.01 -1.46
CA GLY A 222 1.14 15.56 -0.44
C GLY A 222 0.16 16.55 -1.07
N GLY A 223 -1.11 16.53 -0.67
CA GLY A 223 -2.06 17.46 -1.23
C GLY A 223 -3.48 17.24 -0.73
N GLY A 224 -4.43 17.85 -1.44
CA GLY A 224 -5.83 17.72 -1.12
C GLY A 224 -6.66 18.93 -1.49
N ARG A 225 -7.62 19.24 -0.64
CA ARG A 225 -8.50 20.40 -0.78
C ARG A 225 -8.63 21.14 0.55
N GLY A 226 -8.12 22.35 0.58
CA GLY A 226 -8.15 23.20 1.77
C GLY A 226 -9.52 23.25 2.45
N GLY A 227 -9.53 23.08 3.78
CA GLY A 227 -10.71 23.02 4.62
C GLY A 227 -11.62 21.81 4.40
N LYS A 228 -11.17 20.77 3.68
CA LYS A 228 -11.98 19.58 3.43
C LYS A 228 -11.25 18.27 3.71
N TYR A 229 -10.13 18.04 3.09
CA TYR A 229 -9.33 16.85 3.30
C TYR A 229 -7.92 16.98 2.69
N GLY A 230 -7.02 16.20 3.26
CA GLY A 230 -5.65 16.06 2.76
C GLY A 230 -5.13 14.65 3.00
N LYS A 231 -4.24 14.23 2.12
CA LYS A 231 -3.53 12.95 2.21
C LYS A 231 -2.19 12.99 1.49
N ALA A 232 -1.39 11.98 1.70
CA ALA A 232 -0.26 11.65 0.84
C ALA A 232 -0.61 10.42 -0.01
N VAL A 233 -0.18 10.46 -1.26
CA VAL A 233 -0.33 9.38 -2.24
C VAL A 233 1.02 9.11 -2.87
N ALA A 234 1.37 7.83 -3.06
CA ALA A 234 2.53 7.49 -3.87
C ALA A 234 2.12 6.58 -5.04
N TRP A 235 2.78 6.80 -6.17
CA TRP A 235 2.63 5.99 -7.38
C TRP A 235 3.93 5.28 -7.70
N ASP A 236 3.83 4.08 -8.22
CA ASP A 236 4.91 3.44 -8.96
C ASP A 236 5.15 4.21 -10.27
N VAL A 237 6.38 4.65 -10.50
CA VAL A 237 6.73 5.51 -11.63
C VAL A 237 6.60 4.78 -12.97
N LYS A 238 6.87 3.47 -13.02
CA LYS A 238 6.79 2.68 -14.25
C LYS A 238 5.35 2.46 -14.70
N THR A 239 4.49 2.11 -13.76
CA THR A 239 3.11 1.67 -14.05
C THR A 239 2.08 2.78 -13.90
N GLY A 240 2.39 3.83 -13.13
CA GLY A 240 1.44 4.88 -12.73
C GLY A 240 0.40 4.41 -11.72
N GLU A 241 0.54 3.18 -11.18
CA GLU A 241 -0.38 2.66 -10.18
C GLU A 241 -0.17 3.33 -8.81
N ARG A 242 -1.27 3.61 -8.12
CA ARG A 242 -1.22 4.13 -6.76
C ARG A 242 -0.88 3.00 -5.81
N VAL A 243 0.28 3.09 -5.16
CA VAL A 243 0.80 2.04 -4.27
C VAL A 243 0.72 2.41 -2.79
N ILE A 244 0.56 3.70 -2.46
CA ILE A 244 0.39 4.17 -1.08
C ILE A 244 -0.69 5.24 -1.07
N GLU A 245 -1.58 5.17 -0.08
CA GLU A 245 -2.52 6.23 0.27
C GLU A 245 -2.61 6.33 1.78
N VAL A 246 -2.11 7.42 2.36
CA VAL A 246 -2.13 7.65 3.80
C VAL A 246 -2.59 9.07 4.15
N GLY A 247 -3.04 9.24 5.38
CA GLY A 247 -3.54 10.51 5.87
C GLY A 247 -5.05 10.67 5.69
N LYS A 248 -5.65 11.29 6.69
CA LYS A 248 -7.05 11.73 6.70
C LYS A 248 -7.09 13.10 7.37
N GLU A 249 -6.37 14.04 6.74
CA GLU A 249 -6.30 15.40 7.27
C GLU A 249 -7.62 16.13 7.01
N PHE A 250 -7.98 17.02 7.92
CA PHE A 250 -9.14 17.90 7.76
C PHE A 250 -8.86 19.04 6.76
N ASP A 251 -7.58 19.29 6.47
CA ASP A 251 -7.11 20.31 5.53
C ASP A 251 -6.09 19.69 4.57
N THR A 252 -5.66 20.42 3.55
CA THR A 252 -4.67 19.95 2.59
C THR A 252 -3.37 19.53 3.29
N ALA A 253 -2.68 18.51 2.79
CA ALA A 253 -1.30 18.22 3.19
C ALA A 253 -0.39 19.13 2.36
N LEU A 254 0.41 19.98 3.03
CA LEU A 254 1.31 20.94 2.37
C LEU A 254 2.68 20.36 2.11
N ALA A 255 3.06 19.31 2.83
CA ALA A 255 4.32 18.63 2.69
C ALA A 255 4.13 17.12 2.89
N ALA A 256 4.83 16.31 2.10
CA ALA A 256 4.88 14.87 2.26
C ALA A 256 6.19 14.31 1.68
N ASP A 257 6.80 13.38 2.41
CA ASP A 257 7.99 12.69 1.95
C ASP A 257 7.97 11.22 2.37
N ILE A 258 8.75 10.40 1.67
CA ILE A 258 8.87 8.96 1.91
C ILE A 258 10.28 8.61 2.38
N SER A 259 10.36 7.76 3.42
CA SER A 259 11.66 7.26 3.89
C SER A 259 12.41 6.51 2.79
N PRO A 260 13.77 6.57 2.77
CA PRO A 260 14.57 5.92 1.72
C PRO A 260 14.36 4.41 1.59
N ASP A 261 13.95 3.73 2.67
CA ASP A 261 13.59 2.31 2.69
C ASP A 261 12.16 2.04 2.23
N HIS A 262 11.40 3.09 1.90
CA HIS A 262 9.98 3.07 1.58
C HIS A 262 9.06 2.58 2.71
N GLY A 263 9.58 2.44 3.92
CA GLY A 263 8.82 1.92 5.07
C GLY A 263 7.85 2.91 5.69
N ARG A 264 8.09 4.21 5.53
CA ARG A 264 7.31 5.28 6.16
C ARG A 264 7.02 6.43 5.22
N VAL A 265 5.86 7.05 5.40
CA VAL A 265 5.51 8.35 4.80
C VAL A 265 5.26 9.34 5.90
N ALA A 266 5.94 10.48 5.84
CA ALA A 266 5.68 11.64 6.67
C ALA A 266 4.77 12.62 5.93
N LEU A 267 3.85 13.26 6.64
CA LEU A 267 3.01 14.33 6.10
C LEU A 267 2.72 15.41 7.13
N GLY A 268 2.49 16.61 6.64
CA GLY A 268 2.15 17.77 7.46
C GLY A 268 1.42 18.84 6.67
N GLY A 269 0.96 19.87 7.39
CA GLY A 269 0.19 20.96 6.78
C GLY A 269 -0.34 21.96 7.80
N PRO A 270 -1.50 22.61 7.50
CA PRO A 270 -2.10 23.64 8.37
C PRO A 270 -2.47 23.15 9.76
N GLY A 271 -2.65 21.84 9.95
CA GLY A 271 -2.90 21.22 11.24
C GLY A 271 -1.75 21.31 12.24
N ARG A 272 -0.56 21.73 11.81
CA ARG A 272 0.65 21.92 12.63
C ARG A 272 1.18 20.64 13.26
N ASN A 273 0.71 19.49 12.78
CA ASN A 273 1.12 18.16 13.21
C ASN A 273 1.99 17.53 12.14
N LEU A 274 3.15 17.04 12.54
CA LEU A 274 3.91 16.06 11.78
C LEU A 274 3.31 14.69 12.06
N LYS A 275 2.87 13.97 11.04
CA LYS A 275 2.33 12.61 11.13
C LYS A 275 3.17 11.66 10.31
N ILE A 276 3.45 10.50 10.85
CA ILE A 276 4.23 9.46 10.21
C ILE A 276 3.36 8.21 10.12
N TYR A 277 3.32 7.61 8.94
CA TYR A 277 2.52 6.45 8.60
C TYR A 277 3.42 5.30 8.14
N ASP A 278 3.06 4.09 8.54
CA ASP A 278 3.65 2.86 7.99
C ASP A 278 3.07 2.62 6.59
N THR A 279 3.92 2.40 5.59
CA THR A 279 3.51 2.24 4.19
C THR A 279 2.85 0.90 3.90
N ARG A 280 3.15 -0.15 4.67
CA ARG A 280 2.55 -1.48 4.52
C ARG A 280 1.16 -1.56 5.10
N THR A 281 0.96 -0.90 6.26
CA THR A 281 -0.30 -1.02 7.01
C THR A 281 -1.21 0.17 6.80
N GLY A 282 -0.67 1.33 6.37
CA GLY A 282 -1.37 2.60 6.33
C GLY A 282 -1.68 3.16 7.72
N GLU A 283 -1.13 2.56 8.78
CA GLU A 283 -1.37 3.00 10.15
C GLU A 283 -0.52 4.22 10.48
N GLN A 284 -1.12 5.15 11.22
CA GLN A 284 -0.38 6.27 11.78
C GLN A 284 0.49 5.78 12.94
N LEU A 285 1.81 5.84 12.78
CA LEU A 285 2.79 5.48 13.80
C LEU A 285 2.96 6.62 14.81
N HIS A 286 3.12 7.85 14.31
CA HIS A 286 3.38 9.02 15.15
C HIS A 286 2.51 10.21 14.75
N SER A 287 2.20 11.05 15.74
CA SER A 287 1.58 12.36 15.56
C SER A 287 2.21 13.34 16.52
N ILE A 288 3.03 14.25 15.98
CA ILE A 288 3.88 15.15 16.75
C ILE A 288 3.37 16.58 16.55
N LYS A 289 2.84 17.18 17.60
CA LYS A 289 2.36 18.57 17.61
C LYS A 289 3.41 19.47 18.26
N LYS A 290 4.35 19.94 17.46
CA LYS A 290 5.46 20.79 17.93
C LYS A 290 5.51 22.14 17.23
N HIS A 291 5.14 22.18 15.93
CA HIS A 291 5.14 23.40 15.15
C HIS A 291 4.13 24.41 15.69
N PRO A 292 4.55 25.69 15.87
CA PRO A 292 3.65 26.75 16.34
C PRO A 292 2.64 27.19 15.26
N ASP A 293 2.98 27.00 13.96
CA ASP A 293 2.14 27.33 12.81
C ASP A 293 2.21 26.20 11.76
N TRP A 294 1.76 26.45 10.54
CA TRP A 294 1.71 25.50 9.44
C TRP A 294 3.05 24.84 9.19
N LEU A 295 3.02 23.55 8.99
CA LEU A 295 4.15 22.77 8.52
C LEU A 295 4.14 22.84 6.99
N LEU A 296 5.26 23.31 6.41
CA LEU A 296 5.36 23.62 4.98
C LEU A 296 6.30 22.70 4.22
N GLU A 297 7.24 22.04 4.92
CA GLU A 297 8.28 21.24 4.30
C GLU A 297 8.64 20.04 5.17
N LEU A 298 8.90 18.91 4.53
CA LEU A 298 9.35 17.67 5.15
C LEU A 298 10.37 16.98 4.26
N GLU A 299 11.47 16.50 4.84
CA GLU A 299 12.46 15.75 4.10
C GLU A 299 13.15 14.72 4.98
N TYR A 300 13.18 13.46 4.54
CA TYR A 300 14.00 12.42 5.14
C TYR A 300 15.47 12.58 4.73
N SER A 301 16.38 12.32 5.68
CA SER A 301 17.79 12.19 5.32
C SER A 301 18.02 10.99 4.38
N PRO A 302 19.03 11.06 3.49
CA PRO A 302 19.30 9.98 2.53
C PRO A 302 19.60 8.61 3.16
N ASP A 303 20.03 8.59 4.42
CA ASP A 303 20.25 7.37 5.21
C ASP A 303 19.03 6.91 6.00
N GLY A 304 17.94 7.70 5.98
CA GLY A 304 16.68 7.38 6.67
C GLY A 304 16.75 7.52 8.20
N VAL A 305 17.85 8.05 8.75
CA VAL A 305 18.03 8.19 10.21
C VAL A 305 17.31 9.41 10.76
N LEU A 306 17.23 10.47 9.95
CA LEU A 306 16.65 11.75 10.35
C LEU A 306 15.48 12.14 9.45
N LEU A 307 14.57 12.93 10.03
CA LEU A 307 13.51 13.64 9.32
C LEU A 307 13.56 15.11 9.71
N ALA A 308 13.69 15.99 8.73
CA ALA A 308 13.58 17.43 8.95
C ALA A 308 12.16 17.92 8.71
N SER A 309 11.72 18.93 9.46
CA SER A 309 10.43 19.58 9.25
C SER A 309 10.54 21.09 9.42
N GLY A 310 10.05 21.85 8.43
CA GLY A 310 10.06 23.30 8.38
C GLY A 310 8.66 23.90 8.57
N GLY A 311 8.55 24.94 9.39
CA GLY A 311 7.30 25.61 9.68
C GLY A 311 7.24 27.04 9.12
N ARG A 312 6.01 27.56 8.98
CA ARG A 312 5.73 28.91 8.43
C ARG A 312 6.35 30.05 9.22
N THR A 313 6.59 29.86 10.51
CA THR A 313 7.22 30.88 11.37
C THR A 313 8.75 30.86 11.32
N GLY A 314 9.36 30.02 10.44
CA GLY A 314 10.81 29.87 10.32
C GLY A 314 11.39 28.87 11.31
N ASP A 315 10.57 28.12 11.98
CA ASP A 315 10.97 27.04 12.86
C ASP A 315 11.40 25.81 12.03
N LEU A 316 12.50 25.21 12.45
CA LEU A 316 13.05 23.97 11.89
C LEU A 316 13.26 22.98 13.03
N TYR A 317 12.73 21.79 12.86
CA TYR A 317 12.96 20.66 13.76
C TYR A 317 13.59 19.49 13.01
N VAL A 318 14.44 18.76 13.71
CA VAL A 318 15.04 17.51 13.22
C VAL A 318 14.67 16.41 14.20
N TRP A 319 14.20 15.29 13.67
CA TRP A 319 13.69 14.15 14.40
C TRP A 319 14.53 12.90 14.08
N GLU A 320 14.67 12.00 15.02
CA GLU A 320 15.08 10.63 14.74
C GLU A 320 13.90 9.91 14.06
N ALA A 321 14.12 9.31 12.88
CA ALA A 321 13.10 8.78 11.99
C ALA A 321 12.83 7.28 12.20
#